data_6a48be0082aae8b8d730fbbcea69169a
#
_entry.id   6a48be0082aae8b8d730fbbcea69169a
#
_cell.length_a   1.000
_cell.length_b   1.000
_cell.length_c   1.000
_cell.angle_alpha   90.00
_cell.angle_beta   90.00
_cell.angle_gamma   90.00
#
_symmetry.space_group_name_H-M   'P 1'
#
loop_
_entity.id
_entity.type
_entity.pdbx_description
1 polymer ?
#
loop_
_entity_poly.entity_id
_entity_poly.type
_entity_poly.pdbx_seq_one_letter_code
_entity_poly.pdbx_strand_id
1 'polypeptide(L)'
;MIQPVKEKIILGIDPGTTIMGYGVLRVAGVKPEMIAMGIIDLRKFGDHYLKLRHIHERVLSIIESYLPDELAIEAPFFGKNVQSMLKLGRAQGVAMAAALSRDIPITEYAPLKIKMAITGNGQAESLIHISEPTRPEPISYA
;
A
#
# COMPACT_ATOMS: atom_id res chain seq x y z
N MET A 1 13.31 18.49 -28.82
CA MET A 1 12.53 17.27 -28.73
C MET A 1 11.86 17.20 -27.36
N ILE A 2 10.55 17.19 -27.36
CA ILE A 2 9.78 17.14 -26.11
C ILE A 2 9.80 15.68 -25.64
N GLN A 3 10.36 15.45 -24.45
CA GLN A 3 10.29 14.11 -23.86
C GLN A 3 8.87 13.85 -23.37
N PRO A 4 8.32 12.65 -23.63
CA PRO A 4 7.00 12.33 -23.13
C PRO A 4 7.00 12.38 -21.59
N VAL A 5 5.89 12.87 -21.03
CA VAL A 5 5.71 12.90 -19.59
C VAL A 5 5.70 11.46 -19.08
N LYS A 6 6.57 11.19 -18.13
CA LYS A 6 6.68 9.84 -17.56
C LYS A 6 5.50 9.56 -16.67
N GLU A 7 4.73 8.56 -17.05
CA GLU A 7 3.60 8.08 -16.26
C GLU A 7 4.09 7.09 -15.19
N LYS A 8 3.57 7.22 -13.99
CA LYS A 8 3.89 6.33 -12.89
C LYS A 8 2.62 5.83 -12.24
N ILE A 9 2.51 4.52 -12.09
CA ILE A 9 1.40 3.88 -11.41
C ILE A 9 1.85 3.44 -10.04
N ILE A 10 1.15 3.88 -9.02
CA ILE A 10 1.47 3.55 -7.62
C ILE A 10 0.33 2.76 -7.01
N LEU A 11 0.63 1.60 -6.46
CA LEU A 11 -0.31 0.82 -5.67
C LEU A 11 -0.04 1.13 -4.20
N GLY A 12 -0.98 1.78 -3.53
CA GLY A 12 -0.91 2.05 -2.10
C GLY A 12 -1.71 1.02 -1.32
N ILE A 13 -1.13 0.50 -0.26
CA ILE A 13 -1.80 -0.46 0.62
C ILE A 13 -1.78 0.03 2.06
N ASP A 14 -2.96 0.06 2.67
CA ASP A 14 -3.15 0.29 4.10
C ASP A 14 -3.38 -1.07 4.74
N PRO A 15 -2.34 -1.67 5.35
CA PRO A 15 -2.44 -3.04 5.86
C PRO A 15 -3.41 -3.16 7.02
N GLY A 16 -4.08 -4.29 7.09
CA GLY A 16 -4.97 -4.62 8.19
C GLY A 16 -5.11 -6.12 8.31
N THR A 17 -5.61 -6.57 9.45
CA THR A 17 -5.84 -7.99 9.70
C THR A 17 -7.31 -8.39 9.55
N THR A 18 -8.17 -7.40 9.43
CA THR A 18 -9.62 -7.58 9.23
C THR A 18 -10.04 -7.05 7.87
N ILE A 19 -9.62 -5.84 7.56
CA ILE A 19 -9.85 -5.20 6.27
C ILE A 19 -8.55 -4.51 5.87
N MET A 20 -8.13 -4.76 4.64
CA MET A 20 -6.95 -4.12 4.07
C MET A 20 -7.42 -3.18 2.95
N GLY A 21 -7.09 -1.89 3.05
CA GLY A 21 -7.45 -0.93 2.02
C GLY A 21 -6.39 -0.84 0.94
N TYR A 22 -6.80 -0.54 -0.29
CA TYR A 22 -5.85 -0.25 -1.36
C TYR A 22 -6.36 0.85 -2.28
N GLY A 23 -5.41 1.52 -2.91
CA GLY A 23 -5.70 2.50 -3.95
C GLY A 23 -4.65 2.42 -5.04
N VAL A 24 -5.07 2.62 -6.28
CA VAL A 24 -4.17 2.66 -7.45
C VAL A 24 -4.19 4.07 -8.01
N LEU A 25 -3.02 4.69 -8.06
CA LEU A 25 -2.87 6.08 -8.47
C LEU A 25 -2.00 6.16 -9.71
N ARG A 26 -2.47 6.91 -10.71
CA ARG A 26 -1.67 7.26 -11.87
C ARG A 26 -1.17 8.69 -11.74
N VAL A 27 0.14 8.86 -11.80
CA VAL A 27 0.77 10.17 -11.76
C VAL A 27 1.38 10.44 -13.12
N ALA A 28 0.84 11.43 -13.83
CA ALA A 28 1.34 11.88 -15.12
C ALA A 28 1.40 13.40 -15.09
N GLY A 29 2.61 13.95 -15.08
CA GLY A 29 2.77 15.41 -14.98
C GLY A 29 2.32 15.95 -13.63
N VAL A 30 1.45 16.95 -13.65
CA VAL A 30 1.07 17.69 -12.45
C VAL A 30 -0.19 17.17 -11.79
N LYS A 31 -1.02 16.40 -12.52
CA LYS A 31 -2.31 15.94 -12.00
C LYS A 31 -2.30 14.44 -11.73
N PRO A 32 -2.38 14.03 -10.48
CA PRO A 32 -2.60 12.62 -10.14
C PRO A 32 -4.05 12.24 -10.37
N GLU A 33 -4.25 10.98 -10.70
CA GLU A 33 -5.58 10.43 -10.95
C GLU A 33 -5.74 9.13 -10.18
N MET A 34 -6.81 9.03 -9.39
CA MET A 34 -7.17 7.78 -8.73
C MET A 34 -7.83 6.87 -9.75
N ILE A 35 -7.14 5.79 -10.13
CA ILE A 35 -7.64 4.83 -11.10
C ILE A 35 -8.60 3.84 -10.45
N ALA A 36 -8.27 3.38 -9.26
CA ALA A 36 -9.06 2.37 -8.55
C ALA A 36 -8.84 2.49 -7.05
N MET A 37 -9.84 2.06 -6.31
CA MET A 37 -9.80 2.04 -4.85
C MET A 37 -10.70 0.92 -4.36
N GLY A 38 -10.29 0.21 -3.32
CA GLY A 38 -11.10 -0.86 -2.80
C GLY A 38 -10.58 -1.42 -1.49
N ILE A 39 -11.16 -2.53 -1.10
CA ILE A 39 -10.75 -3.24 0.10
C ILE A 39 -10.50 -4.72 -0.21
N ILE A 40 -9.63 -5.30 0.58
CA ILE A 40 -9.46 -6.75 0.67
C ILE A 40 -10.11 -7.15 1.99
N ASP A 41 -11.24 -7.83 1.90
CA ASP A 41 -12.02 -8.20 3.07
C ASP A 41 -11.57 -9.56 3.59
N LEU A 42 -11.06 -9.57 4.81
CA LEU A 42 -10.53 -10.78 5.45
C LEU A 42 -11.47 -11.35 6.50
N ARG A 43 -12.61 -10.70 6.72
CA ARG A 43 -13.53 -11.05 7.82
C ARG A 43 -14.13 -12.46 7.70
N LYS A 44 -14.30 -12.95 6.47
CA LYS A 44 -14.86 -14.27 6.23
C LYS A 44 -13.91 -15.43 6.55
N PHE A 45 -12.63 -15.13 6.79
CA PHE A 45 -11.65 -16.16 7.10
C PHE A 45 -11.42 -16.23 8.61
N GLY A 46 -11.70 -17.38 9.20
CA GLY A 46 -11.46 -17.59 10.63
C GLY A 46 -10.00 -17.89 10.96
N ASP A 47 -9.25 -18.42 9.99
CA ASP A 47 -7.86 -18.79 10.15
C ASP A 47 -6.94 -17.68 9.65
N HIS A 48 -5.99 -17.29 10.50
CA HIS A 48 -5.02 -16.24 10.15
C HIS A 48 -4.21 -16.59 8.89
N TYR A 49 -3.81 -17.85 8.74
CA TYR A 49 -3.02 -18.27 7.57
C TYR A 49 -3.82 -18.18 6.27
N LEU A 50 -5.10 -18.48 6.31
CA LEU A 50 -5.97 -18.32 5.15
C LEU A 50 -6.15 -16.86 4.78
N LYS A 51 -6.15 -15.95 5.76
CA LYS A 51 -6.14 -14.52 5.50
C LYS A 51 -4.88 -14.11 4.74
N LEU A 52 -3.72 -14.62 5.14
CA LEU A 52 -2.46 -14.33 4.46
C LEU A 52 -2.48 -14.80 3.00
N ARG A 53 -3.00 -16.01 2.76
CA ARG A 53 -3.13 -16.52 1.40
C ARG A 53 -4.04 -15.64 0.56
N HIS A 54 -5.14 -15.18 1.11
CA HIS A 54 -6.07 -14.31 0.41
C HIS A 54 -5.44 -12.96 0.09
N ILE A 55 -4.67 -12.39 1.01
CA ILE A 55 -3.92 -11.16 0.77
C ILE A 55 -2.99 -11.34 -0.44
N HIS A 56 -2.23 -12.42 -0.45
CA HIS A 56 -1.30 -12.71 -1.54
C HIS A 56 -2.02 -12.79 -2.88
N GLU A 57 -3.10 -13.56 -2.94
CA GLU A 57 -3.90 -13.74 -4.15
C GLU A 57 -4.48 -12.42 -4.66
N ARG A 58 -5.05 -11.62 -3.75
CA ARG A 58 -5.66 -10.35 -4.10
C ARG A 58 -4.64 -9.32 -4.55
N VAL A 59 -3.52 -9.22 -3.86
CA VAL A 59 -2.46 -8.27 -4.23
C VAL A 59 -1.91 -8.62 -5.60
N LEU A 60 -1.65 -9.90 -5.88
CA LEU A 60 -1.22 -10.33 -7.21
C LEU A 60 -2.24 -9.98 -8.28
N SER A 61 -3.52 -10.17 -8.00
CA SER A 61 -4.59 -9.85 -8.94
C SER A 61 -4.63 -8.35 -9.26
N ILE A 62 -4.49 -7.52 -8.24
CA ILE A 62 -4.45 -6.06 -8.40
C ILE A 62 -3.22 -5.65 -9.22
N ILE A 63 -2.08 -6.23 -8.91
CA ILE A 63 -0.83 -5.96 -9.64
C ILE A 63 -0.97 -6.33 -11.11
N GLU A 64 -1.53 -7.48 -11.40
CA GLU A 64 -1.73 -7.93 -12.78
C GLU A 64 -2.71 -7.07 -13.55
N SER A 65 -3.72 -6.53 -12.86
CA SER A 65 -4.74 -5.67 -13.50
C SER A 65 -4.23 -4.27 -13.80
N TYR A 66 -3.41 -3.69 -12.94
CA TYR A 66 -3.03 -2.29 -13.05
C TYR A 66 -1.56 -2.05 -13.37
N LEU A 67 -0.73 -3.07 -13.28
CA LEU A 67 0.70 -3.01 -13.61
C LEU A 67 1.41 -1.82 -12.93
N PRO A 68 1.36 -1.76 -11.58
CA PRO A 68 1.99 -0.64 -10.88
C PRO A 68 3.51 -0.67 -11.01
N ASP A 69 4.09 0.53 -10.96
CA ASP A 69 5.53 0.71 -10.98
C ASP A 69 6.13 0.65 -9.59
N GLU A 70 5.31 0.83 -8.57
CA GLU A 70 5.75 0.91 -7.19
C GLU A 70 4.63 0.49 -6.25
N LEU A 71 5.00 -0.20 -5.17
CA LEU A 71 4.11 -0.45 -4.05
C LEU A 71 4.46 0.52 -2.93
N ALA A 72 3.48 1.35 -2.55
CA ALA A 72 3.59 2.21 -1.38
C ALA A 72 2.86 1.52 -0.23
N ILE A 73 3.57 1.23 0.83
CA ILE A 73 2.99 0.53 1.97
C ILE A 73 3.25 1.30 3.26
N GLU A 74 2.31 1.19 4.19
CA GLU A 74 2.43 1.85 5.47
C GLU A 74 3.57 1.26 6.28
N ALA A 75 4.44 2.13 6.81
CA ALA A 75 5.52 1.69 7.68
C ALA A 75 4.93 1.16 8.98
N PRO A 76 5.47 0.08 9.52
CA PRO A 76 4.97 -0.46 10.78
C PRO A 76 5.21 0.52 11.94
N PHE A 77 4.31 0.51 12.90
CA PHE A 77 4.48 1.26 14.14
C PHE A 77 4.15 0.36 15.32
N PHE A 78 4.68 0.70 16.48
CA PHE A 78 4.40 -0.09 17.67
C PHE A 78 2.99 0.16 18.18
N GLY A 79 2.20 -0.89 18.23
CA GLY A 79 0.91 -0.90 18.88
C GLY A 79 1.05 -1.36 20.34
N LYS A 80 -0.06 -1.30 21.07
CA LYS A 80 -0.11 -1.74 22.45
C LYS A 80 -0.08 -3.26 22.61
N ASN A 81 -0.44 -3.98 21.55
CA ASN A 81 -0.58 -5.43 21.57
C ASN A 81 0.43 -6.07 20.63
N VAL A 82 1.36 -6.82 21.20
CA VAL A 82 2.43 -7.49 20.44
C VAL A 82 1.86 -8.49 19.43
N GLN A 83 0.83 -9.23 19.79
CA GLN A 83 0.24 -10.21 18.87
C GLN A 83 -0.41 -9.55 17.66
N SER A 84 -1.09 -8.43 17.87
CA SER A 84 -1.66 -7.65 16.77
C SER A 84 -0.57 -7.13 15.84
N MET A 85 0.53 -6.69 16.40
CA MET A 85 1.68 -6.21 15.62
C MET A 85 2.30 -7.32 14.79
N LEU A 86 2.45 -8.52 15.37
CA LEU A 86 2.98 -9.67 14.63
C LEU A 86 2.07 -10.05 13.46
N LYS A 87 0.77 -10.08 13.69
CA LYS A 87 -0.21 -10.38 12.64
C LYS A 87 -0.17 -9.33 11.54
N LEU A 88 -0.09 -8.06 11.91
CA LEU A 88 0.01 -6.97 10.95
C LEU A 88 1.29 -7.07 10.13
N GLY A 89 2.42 -7.36 10.80
CA GLY A 89 3.70 -7.55 10.13
C GLY A 89 3.67 -8.70 9.12
N ARG A 90 3.00 -9.80 9.46
CA ARG A 90 2.84 -10.91 8.53
C ARG A 90 2.01 -10.50 7.32
N ALA A 91 0.92 -9.76 7.54
CA ALA A 91 0.08 -9.27 6.45
C ALA A 91 0.85 -8.34 5.51
N GLN A 92 1.63 -7.42 6.08
CA GLN A 92 2.50 -6.55 5.30
C GLN A 92 3.54 -7.34 4.51
N GLY A 93 4.18 -8.29 5.16
CA GLY A 93 5.20 -9.12 4.52
C GLY A 93 4.65 -9.89 3.33
N VAL A 94 3.44 -10.40 3.42
CA VAL A 94 2.78 -11.11 2.32
C VAL A 94 2.52 -10.16 1.15
N ALA A 95 2.01 -8.96 1.42
CA ALA A 95 1.78 -7.96 0.38
C ALA A 95 3.11 -7.56 -0.31
N MET A 96 4.16 -7.37 0.48
CA MET A 96 5.48 -7.06 -0.04
C MET A 96 6.04 -8.19 -0.90
N ALA A 97 5.89 -9.43 -0.44
CA ALA A 97 6.36 -10.60 -1.19
C ALA A 97 5.63 -10.72 -2.53
N ALA A 98 4.34 -10.45 -2.56
CA ALA A 98 3.58 -10.45 -3.80
C ALA A 98 4.13 -9.43 -4.80
N ALA A 99 4.40 -8.21 -4.33
CA ALA A 99 4.97 -7.17 -5.18
C ALA A 99 6.37 -7.55 -5.67
N LEU A 100 7.22 -8.05 -4.79
CA LEU A 100 8.58 -8.44 -5.14
C LEU A 100 8.61 -9.59 -6.13
N SER A 101 7.63 -10.50 -6.08
CA SER A 101 7.54 -11.60 -7.04
C SER A 101 7.27 -11.11 -8.47
N ARG A 102 6.86 -9.87 -8.63
CA ARG A 102 6.63 -9.22 -9.92
C ARG A 102 7.64 -8.10 -10.17
N ASP A 103 8.74 -8.09 -9.43
CA ASP A 103 9.81 -7.09 -9.56
C ASP A 103 9.35 -5.65 -9.33
N ILE A 104 8.35 -5.47 -8.47
CA ILE A 104 7.83 -4.14 -8.13
C ILE A 104 8.55 -3.65 -6.88
N PRO A 105 9.23 -2.48 -6.96
CA PRO A 105 9.91 -1.92 -5.80
C PRO A 105 8.92 -1.45 -4.74
N ILE A 106 9.34 -1.50 -3.50
CA ILE A 106 8.53 -1.16 -2.35
C ILE A 106 9.09 0.07 -1.67
N THR A 107 8.19 1.00 -1.32
CA THR A 107 8.54 2.17 -0.51
C THR A 107 7.61 2.21 0.69
N GLU A 108 8.20 2.36 1.88
CA GLU A 108 7.44 2.49 3.12
C GLU A 108 7.22 3.97 3.43
N TYR A 109 6.02 4.29 3.88
CA TYR A 109 5.63 5.65 4.23
C TYR A 109 5.03 5.69 5.62
N ALA A 110 4.99 6.88 6.22
CA ALA A 110 4.38 7.06 7.52
C ALA A 110 2.90 6.61 7.48
N PRO A 111 2.42 5.93 8.52
CA PRO A 111 1.06 5.36 8.52
C PRO A 111 -0.03 6.35 8.12
N LEU A 112 0.02 7.55 8.63
CA LEU A 112 -1.00 8.55 8.37
C LEU A 112 -1.09 8.94 6.89
N LYS A 113 0.04 8.97 6.17
CA LYS A 113 0.05 9.36 4.76
C LYS A 113 -0.70 8.39 3.87
N ILE A 114 -0.45 7.09 4.02
CA ILE A 114 -1.12 6.06 3.22
C ILE A 114 -2.62 6.08 3.52
N LYS A 115 -2.97 6.10 4.78
CA LYS A 115 -4.37 6.08 5.20
C LYS A 115 -5.13 7.29 4.69
N MET A 116 -4.56 8.46 4.80
CA MET A 116 -5.18 9.69 4.29
C MET A 116 -5.29 9.67 2.77
N ALA A 117 -4.29 9.13 2.09
CA ALA A 117 -4.29 9.04 0.64
C ALA A 117 -5.41 8.11 0.13
N ILE A 118 -5.71 7.04 0.84
CA ILE A 118 -6.71 6.05 0.42
C ILE A 118 -8.12 6.44 0.86
N THR A 119 -8.27 7.04 2.04
CA THR A 119 -9.59 7.17 2.67
C THR A 119 -10.24 8.55 2.60
N GLY A 120 -9.50 9.60 2.36
CA GLY A 120 -10.04 10.94 2.46
C GLY A 120 -10.15 11.67 1.14
N ASN A 121 -10.64 12.88 1.14
CA ASN A 121 -10.87 13.70 -0.05
C ASN A 121 -9.60 14.42 -0.48
N GLY A 122 -9.31 14.48 -1.78
CA GLY A 122 -8.09 15.10 -2.28
C GLY A 122 -6.85 14.22 -2.15
N GLN A 123 -7.08 12.96 -2.01
CA GLN A 123 -6.06 11.96 -1.70
C GLN A 123 -5.00 11.82 -2.75
N ALA A 124 -5.38 12.03 -3.99
CA ALA A 124 -4.45 11.92 -5.09
C ALA A 124 -3.25 12.84 -4.90
N GLU A 125 -3.44 14.02 -4.34
CA GLU A 125 -2.35 14.94 -4.04
C GLU A 125 -1.44 14.41 -2.94
N SER A 126 -2.02 13.78 -1.92
CA SER A 126 -1.24 13.17 -0.83
C SER A 126 -0.35 12.05 -1.34
N LEU A 127 -0.84 11.25 -2.29
CA LEU A 127 -0.06 10.17 -2.88
C LEU A 127 1.08 10.68 -3.76
N ILE A 128 0.98 11.86 -4.34
CA ILE A 128 2.09 12.48 -5.05
C ILE A 128 3.26 12.71 -4.09
N HIS A 129 2.98 13.22 -2.91
CA HIS A 129 4.02 13.43 -1.91
C HIS A 129 4.59 12.11 -1.41
N ILE A 130 3.81 11.03 -1.46
CA ILE A 130 4.28 9.70 -1.11
C ILE A 130 5.27 9.16 -2.13
N SER A 131 5.17 9.58 -3.40
CA SER A 131 6.11 9.12 -4.42
C SER A 131 7.56 9.57 -4.16
N GLU A 132 7.77 10.54 -3.28
CA GLU A 132 9.10 10.94 -2.83
C GLU A 132 9.43 10.21 -1.53
N PRO A 133 10.56 9.46 -1.47
CA PRO A 133 10.94 8.78 -0.25
C PRO A 133 11.11 9.79 0.87
N THR A 134 10.28 9.70 1.89
CA THR A 134 10.49 10.49 3.09
C THR A 134 11.64 9.87 3.87
N ARG A 135 12.52 10.72 4.41
CA ARG A 135 13.50 10.23 5.37
C ARG A 135 12.76 9.51 6.49
N PRO A 136 13.24 8.34 6.91
CA PRO A 136 12.69 7.73 8.10
C PRO A 136 12.90 8.71 9.24
N GLU A 137 11.84 9.39 9.64
CA GLU A 137 11.89 10.14 10.88
C GLU A 137 12.08 9.14 12.00
N PRO A 138 12.88 9.49 13.01
CA PRO A 138 12.94 8.64 14.19
C PRO A 138 11.52 8.56 14.73
N ILE A 139 10.90 7.42 14.52
CA ILE A 139 9.56 7.18 15.00
C ILE A 139 9.67 7.09 16.51
N SER A 140 9.05 8.04 17.18
CA SER A 140 8.91 7.94 18.62
C SER A 140 7.92 6.83 18.91
N TYR A 141 8.44 5.69 19.29
CA TYR A 141 7.63 4.57 19.74
C TYR A 141 7.33 4.74 21.22
N ALA A 142 6.62 5.75 21.54
CA ALA A 142 6.15 5.90 22.90
C ALA A 142 4.81 5.24 23.10
#